data_aefd730fddd6427e3940fe049f7c2c6e
#
_entry.id   aefd730fddd6427e3940fe049f7c2c6e
#
_cell.length_a   1.000
_cell.length_b   1.000
_cell.length_c   1.000
_cell.angle_alpha   90.00
_cell.angle_beta   90.00
_cell.angle_gamma   90.00
#
_symmetry.space_group_name_H-M   'P 1'
#
loop_
_entity.id
_entity.type
_entity.pdbx_description
1 polymer ?
#
loop_
_entity_poly.entity_id
_entity_poly.type
_entity_poly.pdbx_seq_one_letter_code
_entity_poly.pdbx_strand_id
1 'polypeptide(L)'
;NFEYLCVDRKKRNMENKPLAERMRPKSLEDYIGQQHLVGPGKVLRKMIDSGVVSSFILWGPPGVGKTTLAMIIAEQLKRPFYVLSAVSSGVKDVREVIQKAEGQRFFNTPNPILFIDEIHRFSKAQQDSLLAAVEKGTVTLIGATTENPSFEVISPLLSRCQVYVLKSQEKKDLEDLIDRAVAKDYYLSKRNITVKEKEAMISYSGGDARKLLNIL
;
A
#
# COMPACT_ATOMS: atom_id res chain seq x y z
N ASN A 1 -16.20 -12.26 -32.08
CA ASN A 1 -16.35 -10.82 -31.71
C ASN A 1 -16.48 -10.56 -30.20
N PHE A 2 -16.38 -11.60 -29.36
CA PHE A 2 -16.43 -11.44 -27.90
C PHE A 2 -15.09 -10.88 -27.33
N GLU A 3 -13.97 -11.18 -27.94
CA GLU A 3 -12.65 -10.66 -27.54
C GLU A 3 -12.52 -9.14 -27.74
N TYR A 4 -13.09 -8.60 -28.81
CA TYR A 4 -13.08 -7.15 -29.06
C TYR A 4 -13.89 -6.36 -28.01
N LEU A 5 -15.01 -6.90 -27.56
CA LEU A 5 -15.84 -6.29 -26.51
C LEU A 5 -15.19 -6.32 -25.12
N CYS A 6 -14.40 -7.37 -24.82
CA CYS A 6 -13.64 -7.46 -23.57
C CYS A 6 -12.45 -6.49 -23.52
N VAL A 7 -11.76 -6.30 -24.66
CA VAL A 7 -10.63 -5.35 -24.77
C VAL A 7 -11.13 -3.91 -24.64
N ASP A 8 -12.27 -3.58 -25.25
CA ASP A 8 -12.84 -2.23 -25.15
C ASP A 8 -13.38 -1.91 -23.75
N ARG A 9 -13.97 -2.89 -23.05
CA ARG A 9 -14.40 -2.72 -21.64
C ARG A 9 -13.22 -2.53 -20.69
N LYS A 10 -12.11 -3.25 -20.87
CA LYS A 10 -10.89 -3.05 -20.10
C LYS A 10 -10.24 -1.69 -20.38
N LYS A 11 -10.24 -1.25 -21.64
CA LYS A 11 -9.74 0.08 -22.04
C LYS A 11 -10.58 1.20 -21.43
N ARG A 12 -11.92 1.16 -21.55
CA ARG A 12 -12.82 2.17 -20.95
C ARG A 12 -12.71 2.22 -19.41
N ASN A 13 -12.52 1.07 -18.75
CA ASN A 13 -12.27 1.02 -17.30
C ASN A 13 -10.92 1.62 -16.90
N MET A 14 -9.93 1.63 -17.79
CA MET A 14 -8.64 2.26 -17.53
C MET A 14 -8.67 3.79 -17.77
N GLU A 15 -9.46 4.27 -18.72
CA GLU A 15 -9.64 5.70 -18.99
C GLU A 15 -10.17 6.49 -17.79
N ASN A 16 -11.08 5.89 -17.03
CA ASN A 16 -11.70 6.53 -15.87
C ASN A 16 -10.89 6.44 -14.57
N LYS A 17 -9.72 5.76 -14.56
CA LYS A 17 -8.89 5.67 -13.37
C LYS A 17 -7.95 6.88 -13.28
N PRO A 18 -7.81 7.49 -12.09
CA PRO A 18 -6.80 8.53 -11.87
C PRO A 18 -5.40 8.04 -12.26
N LEU A 19 -4.54 8.97 -12.73
CA LEU A 19 -3.18 8.64 -13.14
C LEU A 19 -2.40 7.95 -12.02
N ALA A 20 -2.54 8.41 -10.79
CA ALA A 20 -1.92 7.80 -9.63
C ALA A 20 -2.27 6.30 -9.44
N GLU A 21 -3.48 5.89 -9.83
CA GLU A 21 -3.89 4.49 -9.78
C GLU A 21 -3.35 3.69 -10.97
N ARG A 22 -3.30 4.29 -12.16
CA ARG A 22 -2.73 3.66 -13.36
C ARG A 22 -1.22 3.43 -13.24
N MET A 23 -0.53 4.38 -12.59
CA MET A 23 0.93 4.35 -12.36
C MET A 23 1.34 3.63 -11.08
N ARG A 24 0.38 3.03 -10.35
CA ARG A 24 0.70 2.29 -9.13
C ARG A 24 1.68 1.15 -9.42
N PRO A 25 2.86 1.13 -8.79
CA PRO A 25 3.83 0.05 -8.99
C PRO A 25 3.26 -1.30 -8.53
N LYS A 26 3.64 -2.35 -9.24
CA LYS A 26 3.22 -3.73 -8.98
C LYS A 26 4.36 -4.60 -8.44
N SER A 27 5.58 -4.10 -8.49
CA SER A 27 6.76 -4.79 -7.99
C SER A 27 7.62 -3.85 -7.13
N LEU A 28 8.54 -4.43 -6.33
CA LEU A 28 9.50 -3.65 -5.55
C LEU A 28 10.49 -2.91 -6.43
N GLU A 29 10.79 -3.42 -7.62
CA GLU A 29 11.70 -2.82 -8.60
C GLU A 29 11.13 -1.52 -9.18
N ASP A 30 9.81 -1.45 -9.32
CA ASP A 30 9.11 -0.24 -9.77
C ASP A 30 8.75 0.71 -8.62
N TYR A 31 8.88 0.24 -7.37
CA TYR A 31 8.56 1.04 -6.19
C TYR A 31 9.62 2.11 -5.95
N ILE A 32 9.21 3.38 -6.00
CA ILE A 32 10.11 4.52 -5.90
C ILE A 32 10.32 4.91 -4.44
N GLY A 33 11.55 5.28 -4.09
CA GLY A 33 11.94 5.70 -2.75
C GLY A 33 12.07 4.55 -1.75
N GLN A 34 12.15 4.88 -0.46
CA GLN A 34 12.23 3.97 0.68
C GLN A 34 13.37 2.94 0.61
N GLN A 35 14.48 3.28 -0.04
CA GLN A 35 15.61 2.37 -0.25
C GLN A 35 16.21 1.84 1.08
N HIS A 36 16.05 2.57 2.17
CA HIS A 36 16.47 2.16 3.52
C HIS A 36 15.65 0.97 4.05
N LEU A 37 14.46 0.70 3.52
CA LEU A 37 13.59 -0.41 3.91
C LEU A 37 13.56 -1.54 2.87
N VAL A 38 13.39 -1.19 1.59
CA VAL A 38 13.14 -2.14 0.49
C VAL A 38 14.32 -2.32 -0.47
N GLY A 39 15.40 -1.56 -0.29
CA GLY A 39 16.62 -1.72 -1.08
C GLY A 39 17.27 -3.10 -0.88
N PRO A 40 18.22 -3.48 -1.74
CA PRO A 40 18.91 -4.76 -1.64
C PRO A 40 19.51 -4.99 -0.24
N GLY A 41 19.21 -6.16 0.35
CA GLY A 41 19.69 -6.53 1.68
C GLY A 41 19.07 -5.80 2.86
N LYS A 42 18.08 -4.94 2.64
CA LYS A 42 17.36 -4.23 3.70
C LYS A 42 16.28 -5.10 4.35
N VAL A 43 15.82 -4.65 5.52
CA VAL A 43 15.00 -5.48 6.43
C VAL A 43 13.70 -5.95 5.78
N LEU A 44 12.93 -5.05 5.18
CA LEU A 44 11.67 -5.43 4.50
C LEU A 44 11.93 -6.29 3.26
N ARG A 45 12.99 -5.96 2.48
CA ARG A 45 13.37 -6.76 1.32
C ARG A 45 13.70 -8.20 1.72
N LYS A 46 14.54 -8.40 2.73
CA LYS A 46 14.87 -9.75 3.23
C LYS A 46 13.65 -10.52 3.71
N MET A 47 12.74 -9.84 4.43
CA MET A 47 11.52 -10.44 4.94
C MET A 47 10.60 -10.89 3.79
N ILE A 48 10.47 -10.08 2.76
CA ILE A 48 9.67 -10.40 1.57
C ILE A 48 10.32 -11.55 0.78
N ASP A 49 11.61 -11.47 0.53
CA ASP A 49 12.35 -12.48 -0.24
C ASP A 49 12.38 -13.85 0.47
N SER A 50 12.37 -13.87 1.81
CA SER A 50 12.26 -15.11 2.60
C SER A 50 10.85 -15.72 2.62
N GLY A 51 9.82 -14.97 2.18
CA GLY A 51 8.41 -15.40 2.27
C GLY A 51 7.83 -15.36 3.69
N VAL A 52 8.64 -15.02 4.69
CA VAL A 52 8.23 -14.96 6.10
C VAL A 52 7.99 -13.51 6.51
N VAL A 53 6.73 -13.13 6.57
CA VAL A 53 6.33 -11.76 6.91
C VAL A 53 5.56 -11.77 8.23
N SER A 54 6.14 -11.12 9.25
CA SER A 54 5.49 -10.83 10.52
C SER A 54 4.58 -9.59 10.40
N SER A 55 3.70 -9.40 11.36
CA SER A 55 2.86 -8.19 11.42
C SER A 55 3.69 -6.94 11.68
N PHE A 56 3.34 -5.83 11.03
CA PHE A 56 4.05 -4.55 11.18
C PHE A 56 3.16 -3.35 10.90
N ILE A 57 3.66 -2.18 11.29
CA ILE A 57 3.02 -0.88 11.06
C ILE A 57 3.93 -0.03 10.19
N LEU A 58 3.36 0.53 9.12
CA LEU A 58 4.00 1.51 8.25
C LEU A 58 3.63 2.91 8.74
N TRP A 59 4.59 3.62 9.28
CA TRP A 59 4.42 4.98 9.75
C TRP A 59 5.14 5.98 8.83
N GLY A 60 4.45 7.00 8.38
CA GLY A 60 5.05 8.06 7.56
C GLY A 60 4.03 8.98 6.92
N PRO A 61 4.47 10.06 6.25
CA PRO A 61 3.62 11.07 5.65
C PRO A 61 2.60 10.50 4.66
N PRO A 62 1.56 11.24 4.30
CA PRO A 62 0.66 10.84 3.21
C PRO A 62 1.41 10.76 1.86
N GLY A 63 0.91 9.95 0.94
CA GLY A 63 1.44 9.84 -0.42
C GLY A 63 2.79 9.14 -0.60
N VAL A 64 3.44 8.65 0.48
CA VAL A 64 4.76 7.98 0.39
C VAL A 64 4.69 6.51 -0.04
N GLY A 65 3.50 5.98 -0.32
CA GLY A 65 3.33 4.64 -0.88
C GLY A 65 3.04 3.52 0.12
N LYS A 66 2.58 3.79 1.35
CA LYS A 66 2.25 2.78 2.38
C LYS A 66 1.32 1.69 1.85
N THR A 67 0.18 2.07 1.30
CA THR A 67 -0.81 1.14 0.72
C THR A 67 -0.24 0.35 -0.46
N THR A 68 0.52 1.02 -1.32
CA THR A 68 1.18 0.40 -2.47
C THR A 68 2.17 -0.66 -2.05
N LEU A 69 2.99 -0.38 -1.04
CA LEU A 69 3.96 -1.34 -0.51
C LEU A 69 3.25 -2.58 0.06
N ALA A 70 2.18 -2.41 0.81
CA ALA A 70 1.38 -3.53 1.34
C ALA A 70 0.80 -4.40 0.22
N MET A 71 0.31 -3.80 -0.86
CA MET A 71 -0.22 -4.53 -2.03
C MET A 71 0.88 -5.32 -2.75
N ILE A 72 2.05 -4.72 -2.97
CA ILE A 72 3.21 -5.39 -3.59
C ILE A 72 3.62 -6.61 -2.76
N ILE A 73 3.70 -6.47 -1.45
CA ILE A 73 4.04 -7.57 -0.54
C ILE A 73 3.04 -8.71 -0.66
N ALA A 74 1.75 -8.42 -0.65
CA ALA A 74 0.70 -9.43 -0.77
C ALA A 74 0.76 -10.17 -2.11
N GLU A 75 0.97 -9.44 -3.22
CA GLU A 75 1.07 -10.00 -4.56
C GLU A 75 2.33 -10.87 -4.72
N GLN A 76 3.48 -10.40 -4.25
CA GLN A 76 4.74 -11.14 -4.31
C GLN A 76 4.69 -12.44 -3.49
N LEU A 77 4.03 -12.41 -2.35
CA LEU A 77 3.83 -13.58 -1.49
C LEU A 77 2.65 -14.47 -1.92
N LYS A 78 1.90 -14.06 -2.94
CA LYS A 78 0.67 -14.75 -3.40
C LYS A 78 -0.31 -15.04 -2.27
N ARG A 79 -0.47 -14.08 -1.37
CA ARG A 79 -1.34 -14.18 -0.19
C ARG A 79 -2.63 -13.39 -0.42
N PRO A 80 -3.78 -13.88 0.06
CA PRO A 80 -5.02 -13.12 0.04
C PRO A 80 -4.82 -11.76 0.73
N PHE A 81 -5.39 -10.70 0.16
CA PHE A 81 -5.23 -9.32 0.64
C PHE A 81 -6.58 -8.71 0.98
N TYR A 82 -6.80 -8.44 2.26
CA TYR A 82 -8.00 -7.75 2.74
C TYR A 82 -7.64 -6.33 3.15
N VAL A 83 -8.49 -5.40 2.78
CA VAL A 83 -8.31 -3.98 3.09
C VAL A 83 -9.46 -3.49 3.95
N LEU A 84 -9.13 -2.90 5.08
CA LEU A 84 -10.06 -2.15 5.92
C LEU A 84 -9.60 -0.69 6.00
N SER A 85 -10.55 0.23 5.86
CA SER A 85 -10.30 1.64 6.13
C SER A 85 -10.83 1.97 7.53
N ALA A 86 -9.97 2.47 8.40
CA ALA A 86 -10.38 2.83 9.75
C ALA A 86 -11.41 3.98 9.79
N VAL A 87 -11.57 4.70 8.68
CA VAL A 87 -12.59 5.76 8.54
C VAL A 87 -14.00 5.18 8.35
N SER A 88 -14.13 4.03 7.67
CA SER A 88 -15.43 3.47 7.27
C SER A 88 -15.73 2.09 7.84
N SER A 89 -14.74 1.40 8.42
CA SER A 89 -14.89 0.03 8.92
C SER A 89 -15.14 0.00 10.43
N GLY A 90 -16.09 -0.86 10.85
CA GLY A 90 -16.42 -1.10 12.24
C GLY A 90 -15.82 -2.39 12.81
N VAL A 91 -16.07 -2.69 14.09
CA VAL A 91 -15.67 -3.97 14.74
C VAL A 91 -16.25 -5.17 14.00
N LYS A 92 -17.45 -5.02 13.43
CA LYS A 92 -18.11 -6.10 12.66
C LYS A 92 -17.29 -6.47 11.43
N ASP A 93 -16.81 -5.48 10.68
CA ASP A 93 -16.02 -5.70 9.46
C ASP A 93 -14.69 -6.40 9.78
N VAL A 94 -14.05 -6.01 10.90
CA VAL A 94 -12.84 -6.69 11.39
C VAL A 94 -13.12 -8.17 11.68
N ARG A 95 -14.21 -8.46 12.40
CA ARG A 95 -14.59 -9.84 12.74
C ARG A 95 -14.93 -10.67 11.50
N GLU A 96 -15.62 -10.10 10.53
CA GLU A 96 -15.94 -10.79 9.27
C GLU A 96 -14.68 -11.18 8.50
N VAL A 97 -13.68 -10.31 8.43
CA VAL A 97 -12.41 -10.62 7.77
C VAL A 97 -11.66 -11.72 8.53
N ILE A 98 -11.63 -11.67 9.87
CA ILE A 98 -11.00 -12.70 10.68
C ILE A 98 -11.69 -14.06 10.48
N GLN A 99 -13.02 -14.11 10.49
CA GLN A 99 -13.79 -15.34 10.26
C GLN A 99 -13.52 -15.93 8.87
N LYS A 100 -13.45 -15.07 7.83
CA LYS A 100 -13.07 -15.50 6.48
C LYS A 100 -11.65 -16.08 6.45
N ALA A 101 -10.72 -15.45 7.15
CA ALA A 101 -9.35 -15.94 7.25
C ALA A 101 -9.27 -17.30 7.97
N GLU A 102 -10.01 -17.49 9.05
CA GLU A 102 -10.11 -18.75 9.76
C GLU A 102 -10.66 -19.86 8.87
N GLY A 103 -11.74 -19.58 8.12
CA GLY A 103 -12.32 -20.54 7.19
C GLY A 103 -11.36 -20.96 6.07
N GLN A 104 -10.52 -20.07 5.59
CA GLN A 104 -9.54 -20.36 4.54
C GLN A 104 -8.38 -21.25 5.00
N ARG A 105 -8.04 -21.26 6.27
CA ARG A 105 -6.99 -22.16 6.82
C ARG A 105 -7.30 -23.65 6.61
N PHE A 106 -8.57 -24.02 6.58
CA PHE A 106 -8.99 -25.42 6.32
C PHE A 106 -8.62 -25.89 4.90
N PHE A 107 -8.38 -24.96 3.96
CA PHE A 107 -8.05 -25.27 2.57
C PHE A 107 -6.55 -25.13 2.25
N ASN A 108 -5.70 -25.17 3.27
CA ASN A 108 -4.23 -25.01 3.11
C ASN A 108 -3.82 -23.71 2.40
N THR A 109 -4.66 -22.68 2.44
CA THR A 109 -4.39 -21.37 1.87
C THR A 109 -3.47 -20.60 2.82
N PRO A 110 -2.43 -19.89 2.31
CA PRO A 110 -1.60 -19.06 3.15
C PRO A 110 -2.41 -18.04 3.93
N ASN A 111 -2.02 -17.79 5.18
CA ASN A 111 -2.71 -16.81 6.01
C ASN A 111 -2.77 -15.44 5.29
N PRO A 112 -3.93 -14.78 5.24
CA PRO A 112 -4.09 -13.54 4.50
C PRO A 112 -3.33 -12.38 5.15
N ILE A 113 -3.04 -11.39 4.33
CA ILE A 113 -2.59 -10.08 4.80
C ILE A 113 -3.83 -9.21 5.01
N LEU A 114 -3.98 -8.70 6.23
CA LEU A 114 -4.98 -7.71 6.58
C LEU A 114 -4.32 -6.34 6.62
N PHE A 115 -4.62 -5.51 5.63
CA PHE A 115 -4.16 -4.13 5.56
C PHE A 115 -5.20 -3.19 6.19
N ILE A 116 -4.77 -2.38 7.15
CA ILE A 116 -5.63 -1.37 7.79
C ILE A 116 -5.04 0.00 7.50
N ASP A 117 -5.74 0.76 6.66
CA ASP A 117 -5.38 2.15 6.37
C ASP A 117 -5.84 3.07 7.50
N GLU A 118 -4.98 4.01 7.89
CA GLU A 118 -5.20 4.96 8.97
C GLU A 118 -5.56 4.28 10.31
N ILE A 119 -4.80 3.23 10.69
CA ILE A 119 -5.07 2.40 11.88
C ILE A 119 -5.22 3.21 13.17
N HIS A 120 -4.63 4.41 13.25
CA HIS A 120 -4.77 5.33 14.38
C HIS A 120 -6.22 5.80 14.60
N ARG A 121 -7.08 5.71 13.58
CA ARG A 121 -8.50 6.05 13.68
C ARG A 121 -9.38 4.92 14.22
N PHE A 122 -8.82 3.72 14.35
CA PHE A 122 -9.53 2.64 15.03
C PHE A 122 -9.62 2.93 16.53
N SER A 123 -10.81 2.79 17.09
CA SER A 123 -11.01 2.79 18.54
C SER A 123 -10.21 1.68 19.23
N LYS A 124 -9.94 1.83 20.52
CA LYS A 124 -9.26 0.77 21.30
C LYS A 124 -9.95 -0.59 21.17
N ALA A 125 -11.28 -0.62 21.19
CA ALA A 125 -12.06 -1.86 21.03
C ALA A 125 -11.89 -2.51 19.66
N GLN A 126 -11.73 -1.72 18.60
CA GLN A 126 -11.44 -2.23 17.26
C GLN A 126 -10.03 -2.81 17.18
N GLN A 127 -9.05 -2.11 17.76
CA GLN A 127 -7.67 -2.60 17.83
C GLN A 127 -7.56 -3.87 18.69
N ASP A 128 -8.26 -3.94 19.84
CA ASP A 128 -8.32 -5.13 20.70
C ASP A 128 -8.88 -6.34 19.94
N SER A 129 -9.86 -6.13 19.07
CA SER A 129 -10.45 -7.24 18.28
C SER A 129 -9.47 -7.90 17.29
N LEU A 130 -8.34 -7.24 17.00
CA LEU A 130 -7.27 -7.78 16.13
C LEU A 130 -6.28 -8.65 16.89
N LEU A 131 -6.14 -8.48 18.22
CA LEU A 131 -5.06 -9.08 19.00
C LEU A 131 -4.99 -10.61 18.86
N ALA A 132 -6.10 -11.29 19.05
CA ALA A 132 -6.14 -12.74 18.98
C ALA A 132 -5.78 -13.29 17.59
N ALA A 133 -6.23 -12.61 16.52
CA ALA A 133 -5.96 -13.02 15.15
C ALA A 133 -4.50 -12.78 14.75
N VAL A 134 -3.89 -11.69 15.22
CA VAL A 134 -2.47 -11.39 15.01
C VAL A 134 -1.60 -12.37 15.82
N GLU A 135 -1.92 -12.62 17.08
CA GLU A 135 -1.15 -13.50 17.95
C GLU A 135 -1.16 -14.96 17.47
N LYS A 136 -2.32 -15.46 17.04
CA LYS A 136 -2.46 -16.80 16.47
C LYS A 136 -1.95 -16.94 15.04
N GLY A 137 -1.51 -15.84 14.42
CA GLY A 137 -1.11 -15.82 13.00
C GLY A 137 -2.28 -16.15 12.04
N THR A 138 -3.54 -15.94 12.47
CA THR A 138 -4.71 -16.09 11.58
C THR A 138 -4.64 -15.12 10.43
N VAL A 139 -4.17 -13.90 10.68
CA VAL A 139 -3.84 -12.88 9.70
C VAL A 139 -2.44 -12.33 9.96
N THR A 140 -1.78 -11.83 8.90
CA THR A 140 -0.62 -10.94 9.06
C THR A 140 -1.13 -9.52 8.94
N LEU A 141 -1.01 -8.74 10.00
CA LEU A 141 -1.44 -7.35 10.01
C LEU A 141 -0.39 -6.44 9.37
N ILE A 142 -0.80 -5.60 8.43
CA ILE A 142 -0.05 -4.45 7.97
C ILE A 142 -0.88 -3.20 8.28
N GLY A 143 -0.55 -2.49 9.35
CA GLY A 143 -1.17 -1.21 9.67
C GLY A 143 -0.48 -0.06 8.93
N ALA A 144 -1.22 0.94 8.48
CA ALA A 144 -0.67 2.18 7.94
C ALA A 144 -1.17 3.37 8.76
N THR A 145 -0.27 4.32 9.04
CA THR A 145 -0.62 5.52 9.80
C THR A 145 0.26 6.70 9.41
N THR A 146 -0.30 7.90 9.50
CA THR A 146 0.43 9.17 9.42
C THR A 146 0.84 9.68 10.82
N GLU A 147 0.16 9.20 11.87
CA GLU A 147 0.40 9.60 13.25
C GLU A 147 1.42 8.69 13.94
N ASN A 148 2.01 9.16 15.03
CA ASN A 148 2.99 8.36 15.77
C ASN A 148 2.29 7.14 16.43
N PRO A 149 2.63 5.92 16.01
CA PRO A 149 1.95 4.71 16.49
C PRO A 149 2.14 4.47 18.00
N SER A 150 3.17 5.03 18.61
CA SER A 150 3.39 4.89 20.06
C SER A 150 2.29 5.54 20.90
N PHE A 151 1.56 6.51 20.36
CA PHE A 151 0.48 7.18 21.06
C PHE A 151 -0.91 6.69 20.62
N GLU A 152 -1.02 6.23 19.37
CA GLU A 152 -2.30 5.96 18.74
C GLU A 152 -2.64 4.47 18.67
N VAL A 153 -1.64 3.61 18.69
CA VAL A 153 -1.84 2.16 18.66
C VAL A 153 -1.68 1.60 20.06
N ILE A 154 -2.61 0.74 20.47
CA ILE A 154 -2.57 0.14 21.80
C ILE A 154 -1.30 -0.69 22.02
N SER A 155 -0.72 -0.61 23.20
CA SER A 155 0.53 -1.29 23.56
C SER A 155 0.52 -2.80 23.31
N PRO A 156 -0.58 -3.56 23.57
CA PRO A 156 -0.64 -4.98 23.24
C PRO A 156 -0.50 -5.28 21.75
N LEU A 157 -1.00 -4.40 20.86
CA LEU A 157 -0.87 -4.57 19.42
C LEU A 157 0.54 -4.18 18.95
N LEU A 158 1.09 -3.08 19.48
CA LEU A 158 2.46 -2.65 19.18
C LEU A 158 3.51 -3.71 19.58
N SER A 159 3.34 -4.38 20.71
CA SER A 159 4.27 -5.42 21.14
C SER A 159 4.32 -6.64 20.20
N ARG A 160 3.34 -6.79 19.31
CA ARG A 160 3.23 -7.87 18.31
C ARG A 160 3.58 -7.42 16.90
N CYS A 161 3.84 -6.13 16.70
CA CYS A 161 4.12 -5.53 15.40
C CYS A 161 5.48 -4.84 15.40
N GLN A 162 6.22 -4.97 14.32
CA GLN A 162 7.36 -4.10 14.06
C GLN A 162 6.88 -2.76 13.52
N VAL A 163 7.60 -1.68 13.75
CA VAL A 163 7.28 -0.36 13.20
C VAL A 163 8.35 0.01 12.18
N TYR A 164 7.92 0.26 10.95
CA TYR A 164 8.78 0.75 9.87
C TYR A 164 8.43 2.18 9.51
N VAL A 165 9.44 3.04 9.55
CA VAL A 165 9.27 4.46 9.25
C VAL A 165 9.54 4.71 7.78
N LEU A 166 8.50 5.17 7.06
CA LEU A 166 8.62 5.65 5.69
C LEU A 166 8.95 7.14 5.70
N LYS A 167 9.93 7.52 4.91
CA LYS A 167 10.37 8.90 4.74
C LYS A 167 9.60 9.59 3.62
N SER A 168 9.55 10.91 3.66
CA SER A 168 9.12 11.71 2.50
C SER A 168 9.94 11.33 1.27
N GLN A 169 9.32 11.38 0.10
CA GLN A 169 10.01 11.15 -1.16
C GLN A 169 11.04 12.25 -1.41
N GLU A 170 12.20 11.88 -1.91
CA GLU A 170 13.22 12.83 -2.30
C GLU A 170 12.83 13.53 -3.61
N LYS A 171 13.35 14.75 -3.85
CA LYS A 171 13.06 15.50 -5.08
C LYS A 171 13.33 14.66 -6.32
N LYS A 172 14.45 13.93 -6.34
CA LYS A 172 14.82 13.03 -7.44
C LYS A 172 13.81 11.92 -7.67
N ASP A 173 13.29 11.31 -6.61
CA ASP A 173 12.27 10.26 -6.69
C ASP A 173 10.98 10.79 -7.36
N LEU A 174 10.60 12.03 -7.04
CA LEU A 174 9.42 12.68 -7.59
C LEU A 174 9.64 13.11 -9.04
N GLU A 175 10.83 13.56 -9.42
CA GLU A 175 11.22 13.85 -10.80
C GLU A 175 11.17 12.58 -11.66
N ASP A 176 11.75 11.47 -11.17
CA ASP A 176 11.69 10.16 -11.82
C ASP A 176 10.26 9.66 -11.98
N LEU A 177 9.38 9.94 -11.00
CA LEU A 177 7.97 9.58 -11.06
C LEU A 177 7.24 10.32 -12.18
N ILE A 178 7.49 11.63 -12.35
CA ILE A 178 6.94 12.42 -13.46
C ILE A 178 7.39 11.85 -14.81
N ASP A 179 8.70 11.61 -14.97
CA ASP A 179 9.26 11.09 -16.23
C ASP A 179 8.69 9.70 -16.56
N ARG A 180 8.60 8.84 -15.57
CA ARG A 180 7.96 7.52 -15.75
C ARG A 180 6.48 7.64 -16.12
N ALA A 181 5.74 8.56 -15.53
CA ALA A 181 4.34 8.74 -15.84
C ALA A 181 4.15 9.21 -17.29
N VAL A 182 4.91 10.20 -17.74
CA VAL A 182 4.85 10.68 -19.12
C VAL A 182 5.27 9.59 -20.12
N ALA A 183 6.31 8.81 -19.79
CA ALA A 183 6.84 7.79 -20.70
C ALA A 183 6.01 6.50 -20.75
N LYS A 184 5.45 6.05 -19.61
CA LYS A 184 4.84 4.73 -19.48
C LYS A 184 3.31 4.72 -19.41
N ASP A 185 2.65 5.84 -19.04
CA ASP A 185 1.20 5.89 -19.03
C ASP A 185 0.63 5.78 -20.43
N TYR A 186 -0.35 4.91 -20.62
CA TYR A 186 -0.92 4.62 -21.95
C TYR A 186 -1.47 5.85 -22.69
N TYR A 187 -1.99 6.83 -21.95
CA TYR A 187 -2.57 8.04 -22.56
C TYR A 187 -1.55 9.17 -22.70
N LEU A 188 -0.67 9.33 -21.70
CA LEU A 188 0.33 10.39 -21.71
C LEU A 188 1.44 10.12 -22.73
N SER A 189 1.88 8.87 -22.87
CA SER A 189 2.95 8.47 -23.81
C SER A 189 2.59 8.70 -25.28
N LYS A 190 1.29 8.81 -25.60
CA LYS A 190 0.81 9.12 -26.97
C LYS A 190 0.75 10.61 -27.27
N ARG A 191 0.96 11.44 -26.27
CA ARG A 191 0.97 12.88 -26.40
C ARG A 191 2.40 13.37 -26.27
N ASN A 192 2.83 14.30 -27.12
CA ASN A 192 4.15 14.93 -27.02
C ASN A 192 4.16 15.91 -25.82
N ILE A 193 4.18 15.34 -24.60
CA ILE A 193 4.20 16.11 -23.37
C ILE A 193 5.64 16.33 -22.94
N THR A 194 6.02 17.60 -22.76
CA THR A 194 7.28 17.99 -22.14
C THR A 194 6.97 18.79 -20.87
N VAL A 195 7.36 18.25 -19.73
CA VAL A 195 7.22 18.94 -18.45
C VAL A 195 8.45 19.86 -18.26
N LYS A 196 8.26 21.17 -18.45
CA LYS A 196 9.35 22.15 -18.34
C LYS A 196 9.71 22.47 -16.89
N GLU A 197 8.71 22.55 -16.01
CA GLU A 197 8.84 23.05 -14.64
C GLU A 197 8.43 21.97 -13.60
N LYS A 198 9.24 20.89 -13.50
CA LYS A 198 8.98 19.82 -12.53
C LYS A 198 9.00 20.32 -11.08
N GLU A 199 9.87 21.29 -10.79
CA GLU A 199 10.04 21.82 -9.43
C GLU A 199 8.79 22.52 -8.90
N ALA A 200 8.09 23.26 -9.74
CA ALA A 200 6.82 23.89 -9.39
C ALA A 200 5.75 22.84 -9.04
N MET A 201 5.65 21.76 -9.81
CA MET A 201 4.72 20.67 -9.55
C MET A 201 5.06 19.93 -8.25
N ILE A 202 6.34 19.65 -8.01
CA ILE A 202 6.83 18.99 -6.79
C ILE A 202 6.53 19.85 -5.56
N SER A 203 6.83 21.14 -5.64
CA SER A 203 6.53 22.10 -4.57
C SER A 203 5.03 22.15 -4.26
N TYR A 204 4.19 22.24 -5.28
CA TYR A 204 2.74 22.28 -5.12
C TYR A 204 2.18 20.97 -4.56
N SER A 205 2.78 19.82 -4.89
CA SER A 205 2.37 18.52 -4.34
C SER A 205 2.69 18.36 -2.86
N GLY A 206 3.66 19.14 -2.34
CA GLY A 206 4.17 19.01 -0.98
C GLY A 206 4.88 17.67 -0.72
N GLY A 207 5.42 17.03 -1.77
CA GLY A 207 6.09 15.72 -1.67
C GLY A 207 5.14 14.52 -1.70
N ASP A 208 3.84 14.72 -1.86
CA ASP A 208 2.85 13.65 -2.00
C ASP A 208 2.84 13.16 -3.46
N ALA A 209 3.29 11.91 -3.68
CA ALA A 209 3.36 11.30 -5.02
C ALA A 209 1.98 11.16 -5.69
N ARG A 210 0.91 10.90 -4.91
CA ARG A 210 -0.46 10.80 -5.43
C ARG A 210 -0.95 12.14 -5.91
N LYS A 211 -0.74 13.19 -5.11
CA LYS A 211 -1.08 14.56 -5.48
C LYS A 211 -0.29 15.02 -6.69
N LEU A 212 1.01 14.70 -6.75
CA LEU A 212 1.88 15.01 -7.88
C LEU A 212 1.35 14.42 -9.19
N LEU A 213 1.00 13.14 -9.19
CA LEU A 213 0.44 12.48 -10.38
C LEU A 213 -0.96 12.99 -10.77
N ASN A 214 -1.74 13.50 -9.82
CA ASN A 214 -3.06 14.08 -10.12
C ASN A 214 -2.95 15.52 -10.69
N ILE A 215 -1.81 16.17 -10.53
CA ILE A 215 -1.53 17.49 -11.12
C ILE A 215 -1.06 17.34 -12.58
N LEU A 216 -0.38 16.23 -12.90
CA LEU A 216 0.12 15.91 -14.23
C LEU A 216 -1.03 15.53 -15.19
#